data_bcd0458c9b563a3e998850fd101fa674
#
_entry.id   bcd0458c9b563a3e998850fd101fa674
#
_cell.length_a   1.000
_cell.length_b   1.000
_cell.length_c   1.000
_cell.angle_alpha   90.00
_cell.angle_beta   90.00
_cell.angle_gamma   90.00
#
_symmetry.space_group_name_H-M   'P 1'
#
loop_
_entity.id
_entity.type
_entity.pdbx_description
1 polymer ?
#
loop_
_entity_poly.entity_id
_entity_poly.type
_entity_poly.pdbx_seq_one_letter_code
_entity_poly.pdbx_strand_id
1 'polypeptide(L)'
;MQLESIELIGHTDRLGRADYNYNLGMQRAKTVYDYLVERGVPAEVISYKSAGENDPVTQGCPEVTPRAQLIQCLQPDRRVSIHVRGIKKAL
;
A
#
# COMPACT_ATOMS: atom_id res chain seq x y z
N MET A 1 -15.00 4.94 -19.19
CA MET A 1 -14.53 3.74 -18.49
C MET A 1 -15.37 3.52 -17.25
N GLN A 2 -15.81 2.31 -17.03
CA GLN A 2 -16.59 1.95 -15.86
C GLN A 2 -15.69 1.20 -14.88
N LEU A 3 -15.69 1.63 -13.61
CA LEU A 3 -14.89 0.95 -12.58
C LEU A 3 -15.51 -0.39 -12.22
N GLU A 4 -14.71 -1.44 -12.23
CA GLU A 4 -15.12 -2.78 -11.81
C GLU A 4 -14.61 -3.07 -10.39
N SER A 5 -13.34 -2.76 -10.12
CA SER A 5 -12.76 -2.99 -8.81
C SER A 5 -11.54 -2.11 -8.58
N ILE A 6 -11.30 -1.81 -7.32
CA ILE A 6 -10.08 -1.16 -6.85
C ILE A 6 -9.54 -2.01 -5.71
N GLU A 7 -8.28 -2.43 -5.80
CA GLU A 7 -7.61 -3.14 -4.72
C GLU A 7 -6.50 -2.25 -4.16
N LEU A 8 -6.53 -2.05 -2.84
CA LEU A 8 -5.54 -1.27 -2.11
C LEU A 8 -4.69 -2.20 -1.28
N ILE A 9 -3.37 -2.09 -1.40
CA ILE A 9 -2.43 -2.92 -0.66
C ILE A 9 -1.49 -2.01 0.11
N GLY A 10 -1.57 -2.04 1.44
CA GLY A 10 -0.71 -1.26 2.30
C GLY A 10 0.61 -1.96 2.52
N HIS A 11 1.70 -1.22 2.39
CA HIS A 11 3.06 -1.73 2.51
C HIS A 11 3.83 -0.98 3.59
N THR A 12 4.76 -1.68 4.21
CA THR A 12 5.72 -1.12 5.15
C THR A 12 7.13 -1.48 4.71
N ASP A 13 8.12 -0.83 5.32
CA ASP A 13 9.49 -1.30 5.18
C ASP A 13 9.74 -2.48 6.15
N ARG A 14 10.95 -3.04 6.12
CA ARG A 14 11.31 -4.21 6.93
C ARG A 14 11.69 -3.93 8.37
N LEU A 15 11.71 -2.66 8.78
CA LEU A 15 12.09 -2.28 10.14
C LEU A 15 10.93 -2.52 11.10
N GLY A 16 11.24 -3.09 12.27
CA GLY A 16 10.25 -3.39 13.28
C GLY A 16 9.71 -4.82 13.18
N ARG A 17 8.69 -5.12 13.97
CA ARG A 17 8.10 -6.46 14.04
C ARG A 17 7.15 -6.69 12.88
N ALA A 18 7.12 -7.92 12.38
CA ALA A 18 6.30 -8.29 11.24
C ALA A 18 4.79 -8.11 11.52
N ASP A 19 4.32 -8.48 12.71
CA ASP A 19 2.92 -8.32 13.09
C ASP A 19 2.51 -6.85 13.18
N TYR A 20 3.38 -6.01 13.75
CA TYR A 20 3.15 -4.57 13.79
C TYR A 20 3.09 -3.99 12.37
N ASN A 21 4.02 -4.39 11.51
CA ASN A 21 4.08 -3.91 10.13
C ASN A 21 2.85 -4.36 9.34
N TYR A 22 2.37 -5.58 9.55
CA TYR A 22 1.14 -6.03 8.91
C TYR A 22 -0.03 -5.13 9.28
N ASN A 23 -0.20 -4.83 10.57
CA ASN A 23 -1.28 -3.97 11.03
C ASN A 23 -1.12 -2.54 10.53
N LEU A 24 0.11 -2.02 10.48
CA LEU A 24 0.38 -0.69 9.96
C LEU A 24 0.04 -0.60 8.47
N GLY A 25 0.39 -1.61 7.68
CA GLY A 25 0.03 -1.69 6.27
C GLY A 25 -1.49 -1.69 6.08
N MET A 26 -2.21 -2.44 6.93
CA MET A 26 -3.67 -2.47 6.91
C MET A 26 -4.26 -1.08 7.17
N GLN A 27 -3.74 -0.36 8.15
CA GLN A 27 -4.20 0.99 8.47
C GLN A 27 -3.94 1.96 7.32
N ARG A 28 -2.79 1.85 6.66
CA ARG A 28 -2.48 2.68 5.50
C ARG A 28 -3.45 2.45 4.36
N ALA A 29 -3.74 1.19 4.06
CA ALA A 29 -4.70 0.83 3.01
C ALA A 29 -6.11 1.32 3.37
N LYS A 30 -6.52 1.14 4.63
CA LYS A 30 -7.82 1.60 5.11
C LYS A 30 -7.96 3.12 5.02
N THR A 31 -6.90 3.86 5.29
CA THR A 31 -6.93 5.33 5.18
C THR A 31 -7.25 5.76 3.75
N VAL A 32 -6.64 5.09 2.75
CA VAL A 32 -6.94 5.37 1.35
C VAL A 32 -8.36 4.95 1.00
N TYR A 33 -8.80 3.79 1.51
CA TYR A 33 -10.18 3.33 1.33
C TYR A 33 -11.19 4.37 1.83
N ASP A 34 -11.01 4.85 3.06
CA ASP A 34 -11.90 5.86 3.65
C ASP A 34 -11.91 7.15 2.83
N TYR A 35 -10.74 7.57 2.34
CA TYR A 35 -10.62 8.75 1.49
C TYR A 35 -11.41 8.59 0.19
N LEU A 36 -11.29 7.45 -0.47
CA LEU A 36 -11.99 7.22 -1.73
C LEU A 36 -13.51 7.15 -1.53
N VAL A 37 -13.96 6.49 -0.47
CA VAL A 37 -15.39 6.40 -0.16
C VAL A 37 -15.96 7.80 0.12
N GLU A 38 -15.22 8.62 0.86
CA GLU A 38 -15.62 9.99 1.16
C GLU A 38 -15.73 10.83 -0.12
N ARG A 39 -14.94 10.52 -1.14
CA ARG A 39 -14.94 11.21 -2.43
C ARG A 39 -15.97 10.65 -3.42
N GLY A 40 -16.79 9.71 -3.00
CA GLY A 40 -17.90 9.21 -3.81
C GLY A 40 -17.64 7.89 -4.54
N VAL A 41 -16.49 7.24 -4.31
CA VAL A 41 -16.26 5.93 -4.90
C VAL A 41 -17.08 4.90 -4.14
N PRO A 42 -17.88 4.05 -4.82
CA PRO A 42 -18.70 3.05 -4.12
C PRO A 42 -17.84 2.09 -3.30
N ALA A 43 -18.18 1.92 -2.04
CA ALA A 43 -17.42 1.06 -1.12
C ALA A 43 -17.35 -0.39 -1.61
N GLU A 44 -18.41 -0.87 -2.26
CA GLU A 44 -18.50 -2.25 -2.72
C GLU A 44 -17.53 -2.61 -3.85
N VAL A 45 -16.94 -1.61 -4.52
CA VAL A 45 -15.95 -1.88 -5.56
C VAL A 45 -14.51 -1.81 -5.04
N ILE A 46 -14.33 -1.44 -3.76
CA ILE A 46 -13.01 -1.25 -3.18
C ILE A 46 -12.73 -2.36 -2.17
N SER A 47 -11.58 -3.00 -2.30
CA SER A 47 -11.04 -3.90 -1.29
C SER A 47 -9.69 -3.36 -0.80
N TYR A 48 -9.32 -3.71 0.42
CA TYR A 48 -8.02 -3.33 0.95
C TYR A 48 -7.42 -4.44 1.79
N LYS A 49 -6.09 -4.52 1.77
CA LYS A 49 -5.35 -5.52 2.52
C LYS A 49 -3.97 -5.00 2.85
N SER A 50 -3.24 -5.77 3.64
CA SER A 50 -1.85 -5.46 3.98
C SER A 50 -0.94 -6.53 3.41
N ALA A 51 0.19 -6.11 2.81
CA ALA A 51 1.31 -6.98 2.52
C ALA A 51 2.40 -6.87 3.59
N GLY A 52 2.25 -5.93 4.55
CA GLY A 52 3.27 -5.67 5.56
C GLY A 52 4.61 -5.37 4.89
N GLU A 53 5.67 -6.05 5.32
CA GLU A 53 7.02 -5.88 4.79
C GLU A 53 7.36 -6.87 3.65
N ASN A 54 6.40 -7.68 3.20
CA ASN A 54 6.68 -8.85 2.36
C ASN A 54 6.85 -8.55 0.87
N ASP A 55 6.64 -7.31 0.44
CA ASP A 55 6.73 -6.94 -0.98
C ASP A 55 7.52 -5.64 -1.16
N PRO A 56 8.83 -5.65 -0.85
CA PRO A 56 9.65 -4.44 -0.97
C PRO A 56 9.94 -4.12 -2.44
N VAL A 57 10.05 -2.82 -2.72
CA VAL A 57 10.50 -2.32 -4.02
C VAL A 57 11.95 -1.83 -3.98
N THR A 58 12.51 -1.65 -2.77
CA THR A 58 13.89 -1.20 -2.63
C THR A 58 14.86 -2.38 -2.73
N GLN A 59 16.04 -2.11 -3.28
CA GLN A 59 17.14 -3.06 -3.36
C GLN A 59 18.41 -2.36 -2.88
N GLY A 60 19.29 -3.13 -2.23
CA GLY A 60 20.58 -2.63 -1.85
C GLY A 60 20.62 -1.69 -0.65
N CYS A 61 19.58 -1.65 0.18
CA CYS A 61 19.61 -0.94 1.45
C CYS A 61 20.41 -1.77 2.46
N PRO A 62 21.63 -1.36 2.84
CA PRO A 62 22.48 -2.18 3.70
C PRO A 62 22.02 -2.19 5.15
N GLU A 63 22.13 -3.35 5.80
CA GLU A 63 21.66 -3.52 7.18
C GLU A 63 22.56 -2.83 8.20
N VAL A 64 23.84 -2.62 7.85
CA VAL A 64 24.83 -2.01 8.75
C VAL A 64 24.93 -0.50 8.59
N THR A 65 24.09 0.11 7.79
CA THR A 65 24.05 1.56 7.59
C THR A 65 23.48 2.22 8.85
N PRO A 66 23.91 3.45 9.22
CA PRO A 66 23.25 4.17 10.29
C PRO A 66 21.75 4.21 10.11
N ARG A 67 21.00 4.05 11.21
CA ARG A 67 19.55 3.86 11.17
C ARG A 67 18.82 4.96 10.38
N ALA A 68 19.25 6.20 10.54
CA ALA A 68 18.61 7.31 9.83
C ALA A 68 18.74 7.18 8.31
N GLN A 69 19.91 6.74 7.82
CA GLN A 69 20.12 6.52 6.40
C GLN A 69 19.35 5.30 5.90
N LEU A 70 19.26 4.24 6.71
CA LEU A 70 18.50 3.06 6.36
C LEU A 70 17.02 3.39 6.25
N ILE A 71 16.46 4.14 7.18
CA ILE A 71 15.07 4.59 7.14
C ILE A 71 14.79 5.35 5.84
N GLN A 72 15.70 6.25 5.46
CA GLN A 72 15.56 7.02 4.23
C GLN A 72 15.64 6.13 2.98
N CYS A 73 16.59 5.19 2.98
CA CYS A 73 16.78 4.25 1.87
C CYS A 73 15.51 3.39 1.66
N LEU A 74 14.85 2.97 2.73
CA LEU A 74 13.66 2.12 2.69
C LEU A 74 12.36 2.88 2.45
N GLN A 75 12.41 4.20 2.34
CA GLN A 75 11.21 5.03 2.22
C GLN A 75 10.27 4.57 1.08
N PRO A 76 10.74 4.16 -0.10
CA PRO A 76 9.84 3.68 -1.15
C PRO A 76 9.04 2.43 -0.78
N ASP A 77 9.44 1.67 0.23
CA ASP A 77 8.70 0.49 0.69
C ASP A 77 7.48 0.87 1.53
N ARG A 78 7.42 2.09 2.06
CA ARG A 78 6.30 2.61 2.83
C ARG A 78 5.30 3.26 1.87
N ARG A 79 4.36 2.47 1.36
CA ARG A 79 3.46 2.93 0.32
C ARG A 79 2.11 2.19 0.37
N VAL A 80 1.17 2.69 -0.42
CA VAL A 80 -0.06 1.96 -0.75
C VAL A 80 -0.06 1.72 -2.26
N SER A 81 -0.17 0.47 -2.65
CA SER A 81 -0.33 0.11 -4.06
C SER A 81 -1.81 0.15 -4.41
N ILE A 82 -2.14 0.75 -5.54
CA ILE A 82 -3.52 0.88 -6.02
C ILE A 82 -3.64 0.16 -7.35
N HIS A 83 -4.43 -0.92 -7.36
CA HIS A 83 -4.70 -1.69 -8.56
C HIS A 83 -6.13 -1.42 -9.00
N VAL A 84 -6.29 -0.76 -10.13
CA VAL A 84 -7.59 -0.39 -10.66
C VAL A 84 -7.92 -1.29 -11.84
N ARG A 85 -9.10 -1.92 -11.78
CA ARG A 85 -9.62 -2.71 -12.87
C ARG A 85 -10.90 -2.06 -13.37
N GLY A 86 -10.98 -1.84 -14.68
CA GLY A 86 -12.15 -1.24 -15.27
C GLY A 86 -12.49 -1.85 -16.60
N ILE A 87 -13.74 -1.62 -17.03
CA ILE A 87 -14.20 -2.01 -18.35
C ILE A 87 -14.17 -0.77 -19.23
N LYS A 88 -13.38 -0.82 -20.31
CA LYS A 88 -13.33 0.26 -21.26
C LYS A 88 -14.49 0.11 -22.23
N LYS A 89 -15.37 1.10 -22.24
CA LYS A 89 -16.44 1.12 -23.26
C LYS A 89 -15.86 1.46 -24.61
N ALA A 90 -16.19 0.66 -25.62
CA ALA A 90 -15.97 1.01 -27.01
C ALA A 90 -16.94 2.13 -27.38
N LEU A 91 -16.41 3.14 -28.03
CA LEU A 91 -17.20 4.25 -28.54
C LEU A 91 -17.63 3.98 -29.97
#